data_49fe6d5fbfb85dd16d21b237dd866c01
#
_entry.id   49fe6d5fbfb85dd16d21b237dd866c01
#
_cell.length_a   1.000
_cell.length_b   1.000
_cell.length_c   1.000
_cell.angle_alpha   90.00
_cell.angle_beta   90.00
_cell.angle_gamma   90.00
#
_symmetry.space_group_name_H-M   'P 1'
#
loop_
_entity.id
_entity.type
_entity.pdbx_description
1 polymer ?
#
loop_
_entity_poly.entity_id
_entity_poly.type
_entity_poly.pdbx_seq_one_letter_code
_entity_poly.pdbx_strand_id
1 'polypeptide(L)'
;MTKTILTIDDSRTMRDMLMMALVEAGYNVIQAVDGIDGLETLSAEGADVIITDINMPRLDGFGVIEGVRADPNHRATPVLVLTTESDAAKKQRARDAGATGWIVKPFDPAKLVEAVRRVAA
;
A
#
# COMPACT_ATOMS: atom_id res chain seq x y z
N MET A 1 9.92 -11.51 14.42
CA MET A 1 8.56 -11.81 13.92
C MET A 1 8.39 -11.27 12.50
N THR A 2 7.68 -12.03 11.68
CA THR A 2 7.46 -11.65 10.29
C THR A 2 6.42 -10.55 10.20
N LYS A 3 6.75 -9.46 9.51
CA LYS A 3 5.83 -8.38 9.23
C LYS A 3 4.90 -8.75 8.08
N THR A 4 3.67 -8.29 8.15
CA THR A 4 2.65 -8.52 7.12
C THR A 4 2.43 -7.25 6.30
N ILE A 5 2.48 -7.39 4.99
CA ILE A 5 2.26 -6.30 4.04
C ILE A 5 0.95 -6.55 3.31
N LEU A 6 0.05 -5.57 3.35
CA LEU A 6 -1.18 -5.61 2.55
C LEU A 6 -0.94 -4.84 1.25
N THR A 7 -1.09 -5.53 0.11
CA THR A 7 -1.00 -4.89 -1.20
C THR A 7 -2.39 -4.73 -1.79
N ILE A 8 -2.72 -3.52 -2.24
CA ILE A 8 -4.01 -3.16 -2.80
C ILE A 8 -3.79 -2.63 -4.22
N ASP A 9 -4.14 -3.41 -5.22
CA ASP A 9 -3.96 -3.05 -6.62
C ASP A 9 -4.93 -3.86 -7.46
N ASP A 10 -5.61 -3.24 -8.41
CA ASP A 10 -6.56 -3.93 -9.29
C ASP A 10 -5.87 -4.72 -10.40
N SER A 11 -4.58 -4.51 -10.62
CA SER A 11 -3.77 -5.26 -11.58
C SER A 11 -3.22 -6.54 -10.97
N ARG A 12 -3.65 -7.68 -11.49
CA ARG A 12 -3.13 -8.98 -11.05
C ARG A 12 -1.63 -9.10 -11.29
N THR A 13 -1.16 -8.62 -12.44
CA THR A 13 0.27 -8.65 -12.75
C THR A 13 1.08 -7.88 -11.71
N MET A 14 0.60 -6.72 -11.32
CA MET A 14 1.27 -5.90 -10.31
C MET A 14 1.24 -6.59 -8.95
N ARG A 15 0.09 -7.16 -8.55
CA ARG A 15 0.01 -7.91 -7.29
C ARG A 15 0.99 -9.07 -7.26
N ASP A 16 1.12 -9.80 -8.37
CA ASP A 16 2.07 -10.92 -8.46
C ASP A 16 3.52 -10.45 -8.34
N MET A 17 3.86 -9.34 -8.98
CA MET A 17 5.21 -8.78 -8.92
C MET A 17 5.54 -8.32 -7.49
N LEU A 18 4.60 -7.67 -6.81
CA LEU A 18 4.78 -7.24 -5.42
C LEU A 18 4.92 -8.44 -4.49
N MET A 19 4.08 -9.47 -4.69
CA MET A 19 4.14 -10.70 -3.91
C MET A 19 5.52 -11.33 -4.00
N MET A 20 6.04 -11.47 -5.22
CA MET A 20 7.34 -12.09 -5.45
C MET A 20 8.46 -11.32 -4.74
N ALA A 21 8.50 -10.00 -4.91
CA ALA A 21 9.54 -9.17 -4.33
C ALA A 21 9.50 -9.18 -2.79
N LEU A 22 8.30 -9.09 -2.23
CA LEU A 22 8.14 -8.97 -0.77
C LEU A 22 8.30 -10.31 -0.05
N VAL A 23 7.79 -11.39 -0.62
CA VAL A 23 7.98 -12.74 -0.04
C VAL A 23 9.46 -13.12 -0.07
N GLU A 24 10.15 -12.83 -1.16
CA GLU A 24 11.59 -13.10 -1.26
C GLU A 24 12.38 -12.33 -0.20
N ALA A 25 11.90 -11.14 0.17
CA ALA A 25 12.52 -10.32 1.21
C ALA A 25 12.17 -10.76 2.63
N GLY A 26 11.32 -11.77 2.80
CA GLY A 26 10.99 -12.33 4.10
C GLY A 26 9.68 -11.81 4.71
N TYR A 27 8.88 -11.07 3.95
CA TYR A 27 7.60 -10.57 4.44
C TYR A 27 6.46 -11.53 4.16
N ASN A 28 5.44 -11.48 5.03
CA ASN A 28 4.16 -12.10 4.77
C ASN A 28 3.31 -11.13 3.96
N VAL A 29 2.63 -11.59 2.90
CA VAL A 29 1.88 -10.72 2.01
C VAL A 29 0.43 -11.15 1.93
N ILE A 30 -0.50 -10.20 2.12
CA ILE A 30 -1.91 -10.39 1.86
C ILE A 30 -2.31 -9.39 0.78
N GLN A 31 -3.31 -9.74 -0.03
CA GLN A 31 -3.66 -8.99 -1.23
C GLN A 31 -5.12 -8.57 -1.23
N ALA A 32 -5.39 -7.43 -1.86
CA ALA A 32 -6.73 -6.94 -2.13
C ALA A 32 -6.78 -6.37 -3.55
N VAL A 33 -7.96 -6.42 -4.17
CA VAL A 33 -8.13 -6.07 -5.58
C VAL A 33 -8.62 -4.64 -5.81
N ASP A 34 -9.10 -3.98 -4.78
CA ASP A 34 -9.55 -2.57 -4.84
C ASP A 34 -9.59 -1.98 -3.42
N GLY A 35 -9.96 -0.70 -3.34
CA GLY A 35 -9.93 0.00 -2.06
C GLY A 35 -10.91 -0.53 -1.03
N ILE A 36 -12.11 -0.95 -1.44
CA ILE A 36 -13.10 -1.52 -0.51
C ILE A 36 -12.59 -2.86 0.03
N ASP A 37 -12.14 -3.75 -0.86
CA ASP A 37 -11.54 -5.02 -0.48
C ASP A 37 -10.34 -4.80 0.45
N GLY A 38 -9.53 -3.77 0.15
CA GLY A 38 -8.37 -3.42 0.96
C GLY A 38 -8.73 -3.08 2.41
N LEU A 39 -9.73 -2.21 2.59
CA LEU A 39 -10.17 -1.83 3.94
C LEU A 39 -10.82 -2.99 4.67
N GLU A 40 -11.60 -3.82 3.99
CA GLU A 40 -12.20 -5.01 4.57
C GLU A 40 -11.13 -6.01 5.01
N THR A 41 -10.14 -6.25 4.18
CA THR A 41 -9.02 -7.15 4.50
C THR A 41 -8.21 -6.63 5.68
N LEU A 42 -7.95 -5.33 5.71
CA LEU A 42 -7.23 -4.70 6.81
C LEU A 42 -7.97 -4.89 8.13
N SER A 43 -9.28 -4.68 8.12
CA SER A 43 -10.13 -4.83 9.31
C SER A 43 -10.15 -6.28 9.81
N ALA A 44 -10.17 -7.24 8.88
CA ALA A 44 -10.27 -8.67 9.22
C ALA A 44 -8.93 -9.27 9.67
N GLU A 45 -7.84 -8.90 9.01
CA GLU A 45 -6.54 -9.56 9.18
C GLU A 45 -5.44 -8.66 9.75
N GLY A 46 -5.57 -7.36 9.63
CA GLY A 46 -4.53 -6.42 10.01
C GLY A 46 -3.35 -6.43 9.04
N ALA A 47 -2.48 -5.46 9.17
CA ALA A 47 -1.23 -5.38 8.42
C ALA A 47 -0.26 -4.43 9.12
N ASP A 48 1.02 -4.62 8.87
CA ASP A 48 2.08 -3.76 9.42
C ASP A 48 2.43 -2.62 8.47
N VAL A 49 2.26 -2.85 7.17
CA VAL A 49 2.46 -1.85 6.11
C VAL A 49 1.41 -2.07 5.03
N ILE A 50 0.93 -0.99 4.44
CA ILE A 50 -0.01 -1.04 3.33
C ILE A 50 0.65 -0.43 2.10
N ILE A 51 0.54 -1.12 0.96
CA ILE A 51 0.96 -0.59 -0.35
C ILE A 51 -0.29 -0.50 -1.20
N THR A 52 -0.64 0.68 -1.69
CA THR A 52 -1.86 0.88 -2.48
C THR A 52 -1.59 1.66 -3.75
N ASP A 53 -2.28 1.30 -4.84
CA ASP A 53 -2.39 2.17 -6.01
C ASP A 53 -3.41 3.29 -5.71
N ILE A 54 -3.45 4.28 -6.57
CA ILE A 54 -4.41 5.38 -6.50
C ILE A 54 -5.64 5.09 -7.36
N ASN A 55 -5.44 4.70 -8.62
CA ASN A 55 -6.54 4.53 -9.58
C ASN A 55 -7.09 3.11 -9.52
N MET A 56 -8.18 2.93 -8.79
CA MET A 56 -8.84 1.63 -8.60
C MET A 56 -10.35 1.80 -8.63
N PRO A 57 -11.10 0.74 -9.04
CA PRO A 57 -12.56 0.78 -8.97
C PRO A 57 -13.05 0.75 -7.52
N ARG A 58 -14.28 1.12 -7.31
CA ARG A 58 -15.03 1.16 -6.06
C ARG A 58 -14.54 2.18 -5.05
N LEU A 59 -13.25 2.16 -4.71
CA LEU A 59 -12.62 3.13 -3.81
C LEU A 59 -11.18 3.32 -4.25
N ASP A 60 -10.77 4.55 -4.48
CA ASP A 60 -9.40 4.86 -4.92
C ASP A 60 -8.41 4.89 -3.75
N GLY A 61 -7.14 5.09 -4.07
CA GLY A 61 -6.08 5.09 -3.06
C GLY A 61 -6.21 6.24 -2.05
N PHE A 62 -6.75 7.36 -2.44
CA PHE A 62 -7.00 8.47 -1.49
C PHE A 62 -8.01 8.04 -0.45
N GLY A 63 -9.09 7.36 -0.89
CA GLY A 63 -10.09 6.81 0.02
C GLY A 63 -9.53 5.74 0.94
N VAL A 64 -8.60 4.92 0.44
CA VAL A 64 -7.90 3.93 1.27
C VAL A 64 -7.11 4.63 2.38
N ILE A 65 -6.32 5.65 2.04
CA ILE A 65 -5.52 6.40 3.02
C ILE A 65 -6.42 6.99 4.10
N GLU A 66 -7.50 7.63 3.69
CA GLU A 66 -8.46 8.24 4.62
C GLU A 66 -9.08 7.19 5.53
N GLY A 67 -9.48 6.04 4.98
CA GLY A 67 -10.06 4.94 5.75
C GLY A 67 -9.10 4.35 6.78
N VAL A 68 -7.83 4.19 6.40
CA VAL A 68 -6.79 3.70 7.31
C VAL A 68 -6.58 4.68 8.46
N ARG A 69 -6.49 5.97 8.15
CA ARG A 69 -6.26 6.99 9.19
C ARG A 69 -7.48 7.20 10.10
N ALA A 70 -8.67 6.86 9.63
CA ALA A 70 -9.88 6.90 10.44
C ALA A 70 -10.07 5.67 11.34
N ASP A 71 -9.35 4.59 11.07
CA ASP A 71 -9.44 3.36 11.85
C ASP A 71 -8.55 3.46 13.09
N PRO A 72 -9.12 3.41 14.32
CA PRO A 72 -8.31 3.51 15.53
C PRO A 72 -7.22 2.45 15.67
N ASN A 73 -7.43 1.27 15.06
CA ASN A 73 -6.46 0.18 15.12
C ASN A 73 -5.32 0.33 14.12
N HIS A 74 -5.48 1.21 13.11
CA HIS A 74 -4.52 1.34 12.01
C HIS A 74 -4.14 2.79 11.71
N ARG A 75 -4.49 3.71 12.60
CA ARG A 75 -4.26 5.14 12.42
C ARG A 75 -2.79 5.48 12.12
N ALA A 76 -1.86 4.72 12.67
CA ALA A 76 -0.42 4.93 12.50
C ALA A 76 0.22 3.93 11.54
N THR A 77 -0.55 3.02 10.93
CA THR A 77 0.00 2.04 10.01
C THR A 77 0.56 2.74 8.77
N PRO A 78 1.83 2.49 8.40
CA PRO A 78 2.42 3.11 7.21
C PRO A 78 1.67 2.76 5.94
N VAL A 79 1.43 3.76 5.08
CA VAL A 79 0.81 3.57 3.76
C VAL A 79 1.76 4.11 2.69
N LEU A 80 2.24 3.22 1.83
CA LEU A 80 3.04 3.57 0.66
C LEU A 80 2.14 3.55 -0.57
N VAL A 81 2.15 4.63 -1.33
CA VAL A 81 1.44 4.68 -2.61
C VAL A 81 2.38 4.18 -3.70
N LEU A 82 1.90 3.25 -4.53
CA LEU A 82 2.64 2.72 -5.68
C LEU A 82 1.75 2.87 -6.92
N THR A 83 2.07 3.82 -7.80
CA THR A 83 1.16 4.23 -8.88
C THR A 83 1.92 4.73 -10.10
N THR A 84 1.26 4.73 -11.27
CA THR A 84 1.79 5.37 -12.47
C THR A 84 1.66 6.89 -12.42
N GLU A 85 0.87 7.43 -11.49
CA GLU A 85 0.69 8.88 -11.35
C GLU A 85 1.95 9.55 -10.83
N SER A 86 2.33 10.66 -11.48
CA SER A 86 3.49 11.46 -11.07
C SER A 86 3.14 12.93 -10.87
N ASP A 87 1.85 13.26 -10.92
CA ASP A 87 1.33 14.62 -10.73
C ASP A 87 1.63 15.11 -9.31
N ALA A 88 2.31 16.26 -9.22
CA ALA A 88 2.70 16.84 -7.94
C ALA A 88 1.49 17.18 -7.04
N ALA A 89 0.38 17.61 -7.63
CA ALA A 89 -0.83 17.93 -6.87
C ALA A 89 -1.43 16.67 -6.24
N LYS A 90 -1.46 15.55 -6.97
CA LYS A 90 -1.97 14.27 -6.44
C LYS A 90 -1.04 13.72 -5.36
N LYS A 91 0.25 13.84 -5.56
CA LYS A 91 1.25 13.44 -4.57
C LYS A 91 1.07 14.22 -3.27
N GLN A 92 0.85 15.53 -3.37
CA GLN A 92 0.62 16.38 -2.21
C GLN A 92 -0.71 16.01 -1.53
N ARG A 93 -1.75 15.74 -2.32
CA ARG A 93 -3.05 15.30 -1.80
C ARG A 93 -2.91 14.00 -0.99
N ALA A 94 -2.13 13.05 -1.47
CA ALA A 94 -1.89 11.80 -0.76
C ALA A 94 -1.16 12.06 0.57
N ARG A 95 -0.14 12.91 0.54
CA ARG A 95 0.60 13.29 1.73
C ARG A 95 -0.31 13.96 2.76
N ASP A 96 -1.16 14.88 2.32
CA ASP A 96 -2.11 15.59 3.20
C ASP A 96 -3.13 14.62 3.80
N ALA A 97 -3.51 13.58 3.07
CA ALA A 97 -4.41 12.54 3.57
C ALA A 97 -3.72 11.58 4.56
N GLY A 98 -2.38 11.59 4.62
CA GLY A 98 -1.61 10.79 5.56
C GLY A 98 -0.79 9.68 4.96
N ALA A 99 -0.50 9.71 3.64
CA ALA A 99 0.41 8.74 3.02
C ALA A 99 1.83 8.91 3.58
N THR A 100 2.51 7.78 3.77
CA THR A 100 3.87 7.76 4.29
C THR A 100 4.90 7.96 3.18
N GLY A 101 4.62 7.45 1.99
CA GLY A 101 5.51 7.59 0.84
C GLY A 101 4.79 7.43 -0.48
N TRP A 102 5.47 7.78 -1.56
CA TRP A 102 4.94 7.74 -2.93
C TRP A 102 6.00 7.18 -3.86
N ILE A 103 5.68 6.08 -4.55
CA ILE A 103 6.58 5.39 -5.47
C ILE A 103 5.90 5.33 -6.85
N VAL A 104 6.61 5.72 -7.90
CA VAL A 104 6.08 5.70 -9.26
C VAL A 104 6.43 4.37 -9.94
N LYS A 105 5.44 3.76 -10.61
CA LYS A 105 5.64 2.55 -11.42
C LYS A 105 6.34 2.89 -12.73
N PRO A 106 7.15 2.00 -13.29
CA PRO A 106 7.53 0.69 -12.76
C PRO A 106 8.50 0.84 -11.57
N PHE A 107 8.40 -0.08 -10.62
CA PHE A 107 9.24 -0.03 -9.43
C PHE A 107 10.47 -0.92 -9.57
N ASP A 108 11.55 -0.51 -8.90
CA ASP A 108 12.74 -1.34 -8.71
C ASP A 108 12.49 -2.21 -7.47
N PRO A 109 12.51 -3.55 -7.58
CA PRO A 109 12.22 -4.43 -6.44
C PRO A 109 13.09 -4.15 -5.21
N ALA A 110 14.38 -3.90 -5.41
CA ALA A 110 15.29 -3.62 -4.30
C ALA A 110 14.95 -2.31 -3.58
N LYS A 111 14.61 -1.27 -4.35
CA LYS A 111 14.21 0.03 -3.78
C LYS A 111 12.86 -0.05 -3.08
N LEU A 112 11.93 -0.82 -3.62
CA LEU A 112 10.63 -1.05 -2.98
C LEU A 112 10.81 -1.73 -1.62
N VAL A 113 11.59 -2.80 -1.59
CA VAL A 113 11.87 -3.55 -0.35
C VAL A 113 12.55 -2.63 0.67
N GLU A 114 13.50 -1.80 0.23
CA GLU A 114 14.15 -0.84 1.11
C GLU A 114 13.15 0.17 1.71
N ALA A 115 12.24 0.69 0.88
CA ALA A 115 11.21 1.62 1.35
C ALA A 115 10.30 0.96 2.39
N VAL A 116 9.87 -0.29 2.14
CA VAL A 116 9.05 -1.05 3.08
C VAL A 116 9.82 -1.28 4.39
N ARG A 117 11.07 -1.70 4.29
CA ARG A 117 11.91 -1.95 5.48
C ARG A 117 12.05 -0.70 6.34
N ARG A 118 12.20 0.45 5.70
CA ARG A 118 12.37 1.74 6.38
C ARG A 118 11.12 2.13 7.17
N VAL A 119 9.93 1.96 6.59
CA VAL A 119 8.68 2.34 7.25
C VAL A 119 8.14 1.28 8.21
N ALA A 120 8.54 0.03 8.05
CA ALA A 120 8.13 -1.08 8.91
C ALA A 120 8.91 -1.15 10.23
N ALA A 121 9.95 -0.37 10.36
CA ALA A 121 10.86 -0.40 11.52
C ALA A 121 10.19 0.02 12.85
#